data_a55fae4bf4cddcd401eb4c905016ab16
#
_entry.id   a55fae4bf4cddcd401eb4c905016ab16
#
_cell.length_a   1.000
_cell.length_b   1.000
_cell.length_c   1.000
_cell.angle_alpha   90.00
_cell.angle_beta   90.00
_cell.angle_gamma   90.00
#
_symmetry.space_group_name_H-M   'P 1'
#
loop_
_entity.id
_entity.type
_entity.pdbx_description
1 polymer ?
#
loop_
_entity_poly.entity_id
_entity_poly.type
_entity_poly.pdbx_seq_one_letter_code
_entity_poly.pdbx_strand_id
1 'polypeptide(L)'
;MTIYTDNAATTKMSDTALAAMLPCLQDNYGNPSSLHSVGQRAAEALQSARETVARCLGCDPKEIIFTSGGSEADNQAIISAARWGALKGKKHIISTAFEH
;
A
#
# COMPACT_ATOMS: atom_id res chain seq x y z
N MET A 1 14.39 24.37 19.34
CA MET A 1 13.85 23.03 19.06
C MET A 1 12.60 23.21 18.21
N THR A 2 12.55 22.67 16.99
CA THR A 2 11.36 22.76 16.12
C THR A 2 10.49 21.54 16.37
N ILE A 3 9.21 21.76 16.69
CA ILE A 3 8.22 20.69 16.84
C ILE A 3 7.38 20.68 15.56
N TYR A 4 7.42 19.57 14.82
CA TYR A 4 6.61 19.38 13.62
C TYR A 4 5.28 18.73 13.99
N THR A 5 4.18 19.39 13.66
CA THR A 5 2.81 18.97 14.06
C THR A 5 1.88 18.69 12.89
N ASP A 6 2.38 18.79 11.65
CA ASP A 6 1.59 18.59 10.42
C ASP A 6 1.76 17.17 9.84
N ASN A 7 1.64 16.16 10.70
CA ASN A 7 1.79 14.75 10.30
C ASN A 7 0.66 14.25 9.39
N ALA A 8 -0.42 14.99 9.25
CA ALA A 8 -1.47 14.68 8.27
C ALA A 8 -0.99 14.93 6.83
N ALA A 9 -0.13 15.91 6.62
CA ALA A 9 0.45 16.20 5.31
C ALA A 9 1.64 15.27 5.00
N THR A 10 2.60 15.17 5.92
CA THR A 10 3.80 14.32 5.77
C THR A 10 4.27 13.81 7.12
N THR A 11 4.92 12.66 7.11
CA THR A 11 5.54 12.09 8.32
C THR A 11 6.97 11.72 8.03
N LYS A 12 7.89 12.05 8.94
CA LYS A 12 9.28 11.61 8.84
C LYS A 12 9.32 10.08 8.86
N MET A 13 10.03 9.50 7.88
CA MET A 13 10.30 8.06 7.90
C MET A 13 11.07 7.68 9.17
N SER A 14 10.66 6.60 9.83
CA SER A 14 11.36 6.09 11.00
C SER A 14 12.71 5.46 10.59
N ASP A 15 13.68 5.50 11.49
CA ASP A 15 15.01 4.90 11.25
C ASP A 15 14.88 3.38 11.01
N THR A 16 13.94 2.72 11.67
CA THR A 16 13.63 1.28 11.45
C THR A 16 13.12 1.02 10.05
N ALA A 17 12.19 1.85 9.56
CA ALA A 17 11.65 1.71 8.20
C ALA A 17 12.73 1.97 7.15
N LEU A 18 13.54 3.02 7.33
CA LEU A 18 14.66 3.34 6.44
C LEU A 18 15.67 2.20 6.38
N ALA A 19 16.08 1.65 7.53
CA ALA A 19 17.00 0.52 7.59
C ALA A 19 16.48 -0.73 6.88
N ALA A 20 15.17 -0.98 6.95
CA ALA A 20 14.54 -2.10 6.24
C ALA A 20 14.43 -1.88 4.73
N MET A 21 14.31 -0.63 4.28
CA MET A 21 14.22 -0.29 2.85
C MET A 21 15.57 -0.33 2.13
N LEU A 22 16.66 0.07 2.79
CA LEU A 22 17.98 0.20 2.16
C LEU A 22 18.46 -1.07 1.44
N PRO A 23 18.36 -2.28 2.02
CA PRO A 23 18.75 -3.50 1.32
C PRO A 23 17.91 -3.76 0.05
N CYS A 24 16.63 -3.38 0.06
CA CYS A 24 15.78 -3.53 -1.13
C CYS A 24 16.15 -2.56 -2.25
N LEU A 25 16.68 -1.39 -1.91
CA LEU A 25 17.12 -0.38 -2.88
C LEU A 25 18.51 -0.66 -3.45
N GLN A 26 19.40 -1.27 -2.67
CA GLN A 26 20.82 -1.47 -3.01
C GLN A 26 21.12 -2.87 -3.52
N ASP A 27 20.60 -3.90 -2.86
CA ASP A 27 21.01 -5.29 -3.09
C ASP A 27 19.89 -6.14 -3.71
N ASN A 28 18.63 -5.89 -3.32
CA ASN A 28 17.47 -6.67 -3.75
C ASN A 28 16.53 -5.86 -4.66
N TYR A 29 17.09 -5.19 -5.65
CA TYR A 29 16.42 -4.30 -6.59
C TYR A 29 15.76 -5.00 -7.78
N GLY A 30 15.71 -6.33 -7.79
CA GLY A 30 15.16 -7.13 -8.90
C GLY A 30 13.68 -6.85 -9.16
N ASN A 31 13.27 -7.06 -10.41
CA ASN A 31 11.85 -7.04 -10.75
C ASN A 31 11.19 -8.33 -10.23
N PRO A 32 10.21 -8.24 -9.32
CA PRO A 32 9.53 -9.39 -8.73
C PRO A 32 8.74 -10.25 -9.75
N SER A 33 8.52 -9.76 -10.97
CA SER A 33 7.90 -10.53 -12.05
C SER A 33 8.88 -11.35 -12.88
N SER A 34 10.19 -11.20 -12.64
CA SER A 34 11.22 -11.93 -13.37
C SER A 34 11.44 -13.33 -12.80
N LEU A 35 11.63 -14.32 -13.70
CA LEU A 35 11.75 -15.73 -13.31
C LEU A 35 13.16 -16.12 -12.82
N HIS A 36 14.17 -15.30 -13.04
CA HIS A 36 15.53 -15.56 -12.59
C HIS A 36 15.71 -15.26 -11.09
N SER A 37 16.81 -15.73 -10.50
CA SER A 37 17.06 -15.66 -9.05
C SER A 37 17.01 -14.25 -8.44
N VAL A 38 17.40 -13.22 -9.19
CA VAL A 38 17.33 -11.82 -8.72
C VAL A 38 15.88 -11.37 -8.59
N GLY A 39 15.03 -11.72 -9.56
CA GLY A 39 13.59 -11.44 -9.51
C GLY A 39 12.89 -12.23 -8.41
N GLN A 40 13.27 -13.50 -8.22
CA GLN A 40 12.68 -14.35 -7.18
C GLN A 40 12.94 -13.78 -5.75
N ARG A 41 14.16 -13.32 -5.46
CA ARG A 41 14.47 -12.67 -4.20
C ARG A 41 13.61 -11.40 -3.96
N ALA A 42 13.42 -10.60 -5.01
CA ALA A 42 12.54 -9.43 -4.91
C ALA A 42 11.07 -9.83 -4.68
N ALA A 43 10.60 -10.89 -5.33
CA ALA A 43 9.25 -11.43 -5.12
C ALA A 43 9.05 -11.95 -3.68
N GLU A 44 10.04 -12.65 -3.13
CA GLU A 44 10.01 -13.12 -1.73
C GLU A 44 9.94 -11.95 -0.74
N ALA A 45 10.72 -10.90 -0.96
CA ALA A 45 10.70 -9.70 -0.11
C ALA A 45 9.32 -9.00 -0.17
N LEU A 46 8.76 -8.84 -1.37
CA LEU A 46 7.43 -8.26 -1.56
C LEU A 46 6.33 -9.10 -0.91
N GLN A 47 6.41 -10.44 -1.05
CA GLN A 47 5.45 -11.36 -0.45
C GLN A 47 5.53 -11.32 1.08
N SER A 48 6.72 -11.31 1.67
CA SER A 48 6.93 -11.20 3.11
C SER A 48 6.37 -9.89 3.68
N ALA A 49 6.56 -8.78 2.95
CA ALA A 49 5.97 -7.49 3.33
C ALA A 49 4.44 -7.55 3.31
N ARG A 50 3.86 -8.14 2.27
CA ARG A 50 2.40 -8.33 2.12
C ARG A 50 1.83 -9.15 3.27
N GLU A 51 2.44 -10.28 3.61
CA GLU A 51 2.05 -11.13 4.72
C GLU A 51 2.11 -10.42 6.08
N THR A 52 3.14 -9.57 6.25
CA THR A 52 3.29 -8.78 7.47
C THR A 52 2.17 -7.76 7.61
N VAL A 53 1.85 -7.03 6.55
CA VAL A 53 0.73 -6.07 6.55
C VAL A 53 -0.59 -6.79 6.79
N ALA A 54 -0.84 -7.89 6.09
CA ALA A 54 -2.07 -8.69 6.24
C ALA A 54 -2.25 -9.18 7.68
N ARG A 55 -1.18 -9.67 8.30
CA ARG A 55 -1.19 -10.10 9.71
C ARG A 55 -1.53 -8.95 10.66
N CYS A 56 -1.00 -7.74 10.41
CA CYS A 56 -1.31 -6.56 11.22
C CYS A 56 -2.77 -6.14 11.10
N LEU A 57 -3.38 -6.34 9.91
CA LEU A 57 -4.78 -6.00 9.63
C LEU A 57 -5.76 -7.13 9.93
N GLY A 58 -5.27 -8.35 10.17
CA GLY A 58 -6.11 -9.52 10.42
C GLY A 58 -6.85 -10.02 9.18
N CYS A 59 -6.24 -9.89 7.99
CA CYS A 59 -6.83 -10.30 6.71
C CYS A 59 -5.94 -11.29 5.93
N ASP A 60 -6.45 -11.82 4.81
CA ASP A 60 -5.65 -12.67 3.92
C ASP A 60 -4.62 -11.80 3.16
N PRO A 61 -3.37 -12.26 2.97
CA PRO A 61 -2.38 -11.56 2.16
C PRO A 61 -2.86 -11.22 0.73
N LYS A 62 -3.77 -11.99 0.16
CA LYS A 62 -4.37 -11.73 -1.16
C LYS A 62 -5.30 -10.51 -1.18
N GLU A 63 -5.78 -10.07 -0.02
CA GLU A 63 -6.61 -8.88 0.12
C GLU A 63 -5.77 -7.58 0.18
N ILE A 64 -4.45 -7.70 0.32
CA ILE A 64 -3.54 -6.54 0.33
C ILE A 64 -3.15 -6.17 -1.10
N ILE A 65 -3.40 -4.93 -1.47
CA ILE A 65 -3.01 -4.36 -2.76
C ILE A 65 -2.08 -3.18 -2.49
N PHE A 66 -0.83 -3.25 -2.95
CA PHE A 66 0.08 -2.13 -2.92
C PHE A 66 -0.20 -1.19 -4.10
N THR A 67 -0.26 0.10 -3.80
CA THR A 67 -0.51 1.17 -4.76
C THR A 67 0.62 2.19 -4.74
N SER A 68 0.67 3.06 -5.73
CA SER A 68 1.68 4.13 -5.81
C SER A 68 1.45 5.25 -4.78
N GLY A 69 0.28 5.31 -4.15
CA GLY A 69 -0.06 6.32 -3.16
C GLY A 69 -1.55 6.34 -2.82
N GLY A 70 -1.92 7.24 -1.89
CA GLY A 70 -3.29 7.37 -1.39
C GLY A 70 -4.32 7.62 -2.47
N SER A 71 -4.02 8.52 -3.43
CA SER A 71 -4.96 8.82 -4.53
C SER A 71 -5.32 7.59 -5.37
N GLU A 72 -4.36 6.72 -5.66
CA GLU A 72 -4.64 5.46 -6.36
C GLU A 72 -5.46 4.51 -5.49
N ALA A 73 -5.11 4.37 -4.21
CA ALA A 73 -5.82 3.52 -3.27
C ALA A 73 -7.28 3.94 -3.11
N ASP A 74 -7.54 5.23 -2.91
CA ASP A 74 -8.88 5.78 -2.76
C ASP A 74 -9.71 5.60 -4.03
N ASN A 75 -9.14 5.90 -5.20
CA ASN A 75 -9.83 5.69 -6.47
C ASN A 75 -10.18 4.21 -6.68
N GLN A 76 -9.25 3.30 -6.39
CA GLN A 76 -9.52 1.87 -6.51
C GLN A 76 -10.63 1.41 -5.57
N ALA A 77 -10.62 1.86 -4.32
CA ALA A 77 -11.63 1.51 -3.32
C ALA A 77 -13.01 2.05 -3.74
N ILE A 78 -13.11 3.33 -4.10
CA ILE A 78 -14.36 3.99 -4.48
C ILE A 78 -14.95 3.35 -5.75
N ILE A 79 -14.14 3.19 -6.81
CA ILE A 79 -14.60 2.61 -8.07
C ILE A 79 -15.04 1.16 -7.88
N SER A 80 -14.29 0.37 -7.12
CA SER A 80 -14.63 -1.02 -6.84
C SER A 80 -15.93 -1.14 -6.04
N ALA A 81 -16.09 -0.33 -4.99
CA ALA A 81 -17.30 -0.29 -4.19
C ALA A 81 -18.52 0.18 -5.01
N ALA A 82 -18.35 1.19 -5.87
CA ALA A 82 -19.41 1.69 -6.74
C ALA A 82 -19.86 0.61 -7.74
N ARG A 83 -18.94 -0.09 -8.39
CA ARG A 83 -19.24 -1.18 -9.32
C ARG A 83 -19.97 -2.33 -8.62
N TRP A 84 -19.45 -2.76 -7.47
CA TRP A 84 -20.08 -3.80 -6.66
C TRP A 84 -21.46 -3.39 -6.16
N GLY A 85 -21.60 -2.14 -5.69
CA GLY A 85 -22.90 -1.60 -5.28
C GLY A 85 -23.92 -1.57 -6.42
N ALA A 86 -23.50 -1.15 -7.62
CA ALA A 86 -24.36 -1.11 -8.81
C ALA A 86 -24.93 -2.49 -9.17
N LEU A 87 -24.13 -3.56 -9.07
CA LEU A 87 -24.59 -4.94 -9.28
C LEU A 87 -25.67 -5.37 -8.26
N LYS A 88 -25.73 -4.72 -7.11
CA LYS A 88 -26.74 -4.94 -6.06
C LYS A 88 -27.85 -3.88 -6.04
N GLY A 89 -27.95 -3.08 -7.10
CA GLY A 89 -28.95 -2.02 -7.21
C GLY A 89 -28.69 -0.79 -6.34
N LYS A 90 -27.56 -0.70 -5.67
CA LYS A 90 -27.15 0.45 -4.86
C LYS A 90 -26.42 1.46 -5.76
N LYS A 91 -27.00 2.64 -5.96
CA LYS A 91 -26.49 3.65 -6.90
C LYS A 91 -26.07 4.97 -6.23
N HIS A 92 -26.05 5.01 -4.90
CA HIS A 92 -25.69 6.20 -4.14
C HIS A 92 -24.27 6.07 -3.56
N ILE A 93 -23.48 7.14 -3.73
CA ILE A 93 -22.20 7.36 -3.05
C ILE A 93 -22.39 8.62 -2.20
N ILE A 94 -22.01 8.54 -0.93
CA ILE A 94 -22.05 9.66 0.00
C ILE A 94 -20.61 10.05 0.30
N SER A 95 -20.31 11.35 0.18
CA SER A 95 -19.03 11.94 0.52
C SER A 95 -19.24 13.24 1.30
N THR A 96 -18.19 13.81 1.84
CA THR A 96 -18.22 15.09 2.56
C THR A 96 -17.65 16.21 1.69
N ALA A 97 -18.01 17.46 2.00
CA ALA A 97 -17.54 18.62 1.24
C ALA A 97 -16.10 19.06 1.61
N PHE A 98 -15.50 18.42 2.61
CA PHE A 98 -14.14 18.74 3.10
C PHE A 98 -13.10 17.66 2.79
N GLU A 99 -13.41 16.72 1.95
CA GLU A 99 -12.44 15.75 1.43
C GLU A 99 -11.39 16.44 0.55
N HIS A 100 -10.18 15.87 0.54
CA HIS A 100 -9.03 16.41 -0.19
C HIS A 100 -9.24 16.32 -1.71
#